data_c2b95c284e1794bc3f37b0d5cb75ab2e
#
_entry.id   c2b95c284e1794bc3f37b0d5cb75ab2e
#
_cell.length_a   1.000
_cell.length_b   1.000
_cell.length_c   1.000
_cell.angle_alpha   90.00
_cell.angle_beta   90.00
_cell.angle_gamma   90.00
#
_symmetry.space_group_name_H-M   'P 1'
#
loop_
_entity.id
_entity.type
_entity.pdbx_description
1 polymer ?
#
loop_
_entity_poly.entity_id
_entity_poly.type
_entity_poly.pdbx_seq_one_letter_code
_entity_poly.pdbx_strand_id
1 'polypeptide(L)'
;MATGVKETLPPALTSTSDPPPVFDGTTRLYISYTCPFAQRVWITRNHKQGLQDQIKLVPIDLQNRPAWYKEKVYPANKVPALEHNNEVRGESLDLIKYLDANFGGPSLWPEDPAKKEFAEELFSYTDTFSKSVVSSFKGEGDDQAATAFDFIENALSKFEDGPFFLGQFSLVDIAYAPFIERFTPYLQEVKSIDITAGRPKLATWIEEMNKNEAYTQTRRDPKELVESYKKRFAAQV
;
A
#
# COMPACT_ATOMS: atom_id res chain seq x y z
N MET A 1 18.88 -7.28 -5.83
CA MET A 1 17.60 -6.70 -6.29
C MET A 1 16.64 -7.87 -6.47
N ALA A 2 15.54 -7.89 -5.73
CA ALA A 2 14.50 -8.88 -5.96
C ALA A 2 13.74 -8.47 -7.22
N THR A 3 13.97 -9.17 -8.31
CA THR A 3 13.22 -8.99 -9.55
C THR A 3 11.87 -9.66 -9.37
N GLY A 4 10.84 -8.86 -9.14
CA GLY A 4 9.47 -9.35 -9.20
C GLY A 4 9.19 -9.90 -10.60
N VAL A 5 8.71 -11.12 -10.69
CA VAL A 5 8.29 -11.68 -11.97
C VAL A 5 7.08 -10.90 -12.46
N LYS A 6 7.10 -10.47 -13.73
CA LYS A 6 5.93 -9.80 -14.32
C LYS A 6 4.77 -10.78 -14.41
N GLU A 7 3.71 -10.50 -13.68
CA GLU A 7 2.55 -11.37 -13.55
C GLU A 7 1.41 -10.90 -14.46
N THR A 8 0.72 -11.86 -15.08
CA THR A 8 -0.56 -11.57 -15.74
C THR A 8 -1.65 -11.50 -14.67
N LEU A 9 -2.22 -10.31 -14.48
CA LEU A 9 -3.18 -10.07 -13.42
C LEU A 9 -4.54 -10.67 -13.76
N PRO A 10 -5.17 -11.44 -12.85
CA PRO A 10 -6.51 -11.96 -13.05
C PRO A 10 -7.55 -10.81 -13.05
N PRO A 11 -8.69 -10.98 -13.75
CA PRO A 11 -9.76 -10.00 -13.72
C PRO A 11 -10.38 -9.91 -12.32
N ALA A 12 -10.84 -8.69 -11.95
CA ALA A 12 -11.53 -8.50 -10.68
C ALA A 12 -12.86 -9.26 -10.64
N LEU A 13 -13.12 -9.94 -9.51
CA LEU A 13 -14.34 -10.71 -9.28
C LEU A 13 -15.48 -9.80 -8.86
N THR A 14 -16.65 -10.03 -9.42
CA THR A 14 -17.86 -9.22 -9.25
C THR A 14 -18.98 -10.03 -8.57
N SER A 15 -20.13 -9.40 -8.37
CA SER A 15 -21.32 -10.05 -7.81
C SER A 15 -21.80 -11.28 -8.58
N THR A 16 -21.42 -11.40 -9.84
CA THR A 16 -21.76 -12.55 -10.70
C THR A 16 -20.67 -13.59 -10.81
N SER A 17 -19.51 -13.36 -10.17
CA SER A 17 -18.39 -14.29 -10.21
C SER A 17 -18.56 -15.42 -9.19
N ASP A 18 -18.23 -16.64 -9.60
CA ASP A 18 -18.17 -17.76 -8.68
C ASP A 18 -16.99 -17.61 -7.68
N PRO A 19 -17.14 -18.13 -6.44
CA PRO A 19 -16.05 -18.16 -5.50
C PRO A 19 -14.93 -19.09 -5.98
N PRO A 20 -13.64 -18.74 -5.72
CA PRO A 20 -12.59 -19.74 -5.82
C PRO A 20 -12.85 -20.86 -4.78
N PRO A 21 -12.22 -22.02 -4.92
CA PRO A 21 -12.15 -22.95 -3.81
C PRO A 21 -11.59 -22.26 -2.58
N VAL A 22 -12.26 -22.35 -1.44
CA VAL A 22 -11.80 -21.71 -0.18
C VAL A 22 -11.43 -22.78 0.83
N PHE A 23 -10.48 -22.49 1.70
CA PHE A 23 -10.00 -23.38 2.77
C PHE A 23 -9.54 -24.77 2.26
N ASP A 24 -8.89 -24.78 1.10
CA ASP A 24 -8.37 -25.99 0.44
C ASP A 24 -6.85 -26.15 0.61
N GLY A 25 -6.25 -25.40 1.53
CA GLY A 25 -4.81 -25.37 1.77
C GLY A 25 -4.03 -24.40 0.87
N THR A 26 -4.67 -23.81 -0.14
CA THR A 26 -4.06 -22.79 -0.99
C THR A 26 -4.02 -21.45 -0.25
N THR A 27 -2.85 -20.79 -0.27
CA THR A 27 -2.73 -19.42 0.26
C THR A 27 -3.26 -18.42 -0.77
N ARG A 28 -4.22 -17.58 -0.37
CA ARG A 28 -4.84 -16.55 -1.22
C ARG A 28 -4.78 -15.18 -0.58
N LEU A 29 -4.43 -14.20 -1.39
CA LEU A 29 -4.48 -12.80 -0.99
C LEU A 29 -5.64 -12.12 -1.74
N TYR A 30 -6.67 -11.79 -0.96
CA TYR A 30 -7.83 -11.04 -1.45
C TYR A 30 -7.49 -9.55 -1.45
N ILE A 31 -7.51 -8.94 -2.62
CA ILE A 31 -7.16 -7.53 -2.84
C ILE A 31 -8.24 -6.80 -3.62
N SER A 32 -8.07 -5.52 -3.78
CA SER A 32 -8.64 -4.74 -4.88
C SER A 32 -7.54 -3.92 -5.50
N TYR A 33 -7.47 -3.89 -6.81
CA TYR A 33 -6.46 -3.09 -7.54
C TYR A 33 -6.57 -1.59 -7.25
N THR A 34 -7.73 -1.14 -6.74
CA THR A 34 -7.95 0.27 -6.40
C THR A 34 -7.63 0.61 -4.93
N CYS A 35 -7.45 -0.38 -4.06
CA CYS A 35 -7.31 -0.17 -2.63
C CYS A 35 -5.86 0.05 -2.21
N PRO A 36 -5.50 1.20 -1.60
CA PRO A 36 -4.14 1.46 -1.13
C PRO A 36 -3.69 0.52 -0.02
N PHE A 37 -4.60 0.11 0.85
CA PHE A 37 -4.30 -0.84 1.92
C PHE A 37 -3.97 -2.24 1.36
N ALA A 38 -4.71 -2.70 0.36
CA ALA A 38 -4.43 -3.97 -0.31
C ALA A 38 -3.11 -3.92 -1.09
N GLN A 39 -2.78 -2.77 -1.68
CA GLN A 39 -1.54 -2.58 -2.40
C GLN A 39 -0.30 -2.78 -1.51
N ARG A 40 -0.34 -2.42 -0.22
CA ARG A 40 0.74 -2.72 0.73
C ARG A 40 1.10 -4.21 0.73
N VAL A 41 0.10 -5.05 0.87
CA VAL A 41 0.30 -6.51 0.97
C VAL A 41 0.70 -7.09 -0.39
N TRP A 42 0.17 -6.54 -1.46
CA TRP A 42 0.52 -6.93 -2.83
C TRP A 42 1.97 -6.59 -3.16
N ILE A 43 2.47 -5.39 -2.80
CA ILE A 43 3.89 -5.02 -2.95
C ILE A 43 4.78 -5.99 -2.15
N THR A 44 4.43 -6.28 -0.90
CA THR A 44 5.19 -7.19 -0.04
C THR A 44 5.27 -8.58 -0.65
N ARG A 45 4.15 -9.12 -1.15
CA ARG A 45 4.11 -10.40 -1.88
C ARG A 45 5.03 -10.39 -3.09
N ASN A 46 4.99 -9.32 -3.90
CA ASN A 46 5.81 -9.22 -5.10
C ASN A 46 7.31 -9.05 -4.78
N HIS A 47 7.64 -8.40 -3.68
CA HIS A 47 9.03 -8.14 -3.29
C HIS A 47 9.72 -9.38 -2.72
N LYS A 48 9.01 -10.18 -1.95
CA LYS A 48 9.57 -11.41 -1.37
C LYS A 48 9.64 -12.52 -2.40
N GLN A 49 10.85 -12.99 -2.67
CA GLN A 49 11.13 -13.97 -3.70
C GLN A 49 10.28 -15.24 -3.55
N GLY A 50 9.63 -15.65 -4.64
CA GLY A 50 8.83 -16.87 -4.71
C GLY A 50 7.41 -16.76 -4.13
N LEU A 51 7.01 -15.63 -3.53
CA LEU A 51 5.65 -15.49 -2.99
C LEU A 51 4.60 -15.30 -4.08
N GLN A 52 4.97 -14.82 -5.27
CA GLN A 52 4.03 -14.73 -6.39
C GLN A 52 3.51 -16.11 -6.83
N ASP A 53 4.32 -17.15 -6.69
CA ASP A 53 3.91 -18.53 -6.98
C ASP A 53 3.15 -19.19 -5.81
N GLN A 54 3.49 -18.82 -4.58
CA GLN A 54 2.93 -19.41 -3.36
C GLN A 54 1.59 -18.79 -2.96
N ILE A 55 1.39 -17.51 -3.21
CA ILE A 55 0.19 -16.76 -2.81
C ILE A 55 -0.57 -16.31 -4.03
N LYS A 56 -1.75 -16.88 -4.26
CA LYS A 56 -2.62 -16.51 -5.37
C LYS A 56 -3.34 -15.20 -5.11
N LEU A 57 -3.33 -14.29 -6.09
CA LEU A 57 -4.13 -13.07 -6.02
C LEU A 57 -5.60 -13.39 -6.34
N VAL A 58 -6.49 -12.85 -5.51
CA VAL A 58 -7.95 -12.88 -5.73
C VAL A 58 -8.47 -11.44 -5.67
N PRO A 59 -8.51 -10.74 -6.80
CA PRO A 59 -8.96 -9.36 -6.83
C PRO A 59 -10.48 -9.26 -6.76
N ILE A 60 -10.98 -8.36 -5.91
CA ILE A 60 -12.38 -8.07 -5.68
C ILE A 60 -12.74 -6.70 -6.21
N ASP A 61 -13.81 -6.59 -6.99
CA ASP A 61 -14.39 -5.31 -7.36
C ASP A 61 -15.17 -4.74 -6.16
N LEU A 62 -14.65 -3.65 -5.57
CA LEU A 62 -15.24 -3.04 -4.38
C LEU A 62 -16.57 -2.33 -4.64
N GLN A 63 -16.86 -1.98 -5.89
CA GLN A 63 -18.13 -1.36 -6.27
C GLN A 63 -19.21 -2.39 -6.60
N ASN A 64 -18.81 -3.61 -6.93
CA ASN A 64 -19.70 -4.70 -7.31
C ASN A 64 -19.25 -6.02 -6.66
N ARG A 65 -19.23 -6.04 -5.33
CA ARG A 65 -18.64 -7.14 -4.53
C ARG A 65 -19.42 -8.44 -4.64
N PRO A 66 -18.74 -9.59 -4.77
CA PRO A 66 -19.38 -10.89 -4.66
C PRO A 66 -19.86 -11.14 -3.22
N ALA A 67 -21.12 -11.56 -3.05
CA ALA A 67 -21.71 -11.83 -1.73
C ALA A 67 -20.95 -12.91 -0.95
N TRP A 68 -20.47 -13.95 -1.67
CA TRP A 68 -19.71 -15.06 -1.07
C TRP A 68 -18.44 -14.60 -0.34
N TYR A 69 -17.86 -13.44 -0.71
CA TYR A 69 -16.65 -12.97 -0.03
C TYR A 69 -16.91 -12.68 1.45
N LYS A 70 -18.01 -11.95 1.75
CA LYS A 70 -18.44 -11.69 3.12
C LYS A 70 -18.93 -12.94 3.83
N GLU A 71 -19.71 -13.75 3.12
CA GLU A 71 -20.42 -14.91 3.70
C GLU A 71 -19.50 -16.08 3.99
N LYS A 72 -18.50 -16.32 3.14
CA LYS A 72 -17.68 -17.55 3.17
C LYS A 72 -16.20 -17.31 3.49
N VAL A 73 -15.68 -16.10 3.26
CA VAL A 73 -14.24 -15.83 3.39
C VAL A 73 -13.96 -14.90 4.54
N TYR A 74 -14.44 -13.67 4.48
CA TYR A 74 -14.09 -12.64 5.46
C TYR A 74 -15.31 -11.80 5.86
N PRO A 75 -15.91 -12.06 7.03
CA PRO A 75 -17.14 -11.40 7.48
C PRO A 75 -17.01 -9.87 7.59
N ALA A 76 -15.81 -9.34 7.86
CA ALA A 76 -15.55 -7.90 7.87
C ALA A 76 -15.72 -7.26 6.48
N ASN A 77 -15.75 -8.05 5.41
CA ASN A 77 -15.96 -7.61 4.02
C ASN A 77 -14.98 -6.51 3.57
N LYS A 78 -13.75 -6.54 4.07
CA LYS A 78 -12.67 -5.60 3.77
C LYS A 78 -11.57 -6.29 2.95
N VAL A 79 -10.81 -5.51 2.22
CA VAL A 79 -9.53 -5.90 1.62
C VAL A 79 -8.43 -4.99 2.15
N PRO A 80 -7.21 -5.51 2.32
CA PRO A 80 -6.74 -6.87 2.06
C PRO A 80 -7.23 -7.90 3.09
N ALA A 81 -7.30 -9.16 2.66
CA ALA A 81 -7.41 -10.31 3.55
C ALA A 81 -6.52 -11.44 3.02
N LEU A 82 -5.84 -12.14 3.93
CA LEU A 82 -4.97 -13.26 3.62
C LEU A 82 -5.59 -14.55 4.15
N GLU A 83 -5.89 -15.49 3.26
CA GLU A 83 -6.22 -16.88 3.59
C GLU A 83 -4.92 -17.69 3.61
N HIS A 84 -4.54 -18.18 4.78
CA HIS A 84 -3.36 -19.00 4.96
C HIS A 84 -3.61 -20.02 6.08
N ASN A 85 -3.26 -21.28 5.83
CA ASN A 85 -3.49 -22.38 6.76
C ASN A 85 -4.97 -22.50 7.22
N ASN A 86 -5.92 -22.31 6.30
CA ASN A 86 -7.36 -22.32 6.56
C ASN A 86 -7.86 -21.25 7.55
N GLU A 87 -7.07 -20.22 7.76
CA GLU A 87 -7.46 -19.03 8.52
C GLU A 87 -7.46 -17.79 7.63
N VAL A 88 -8.32 -16.82 7.91
CA VAL A 88 -8.32 -15.54 7.22
C VAL A 88 -7.95 -14.42 8.18
N ARG A 89 -6.99 -13.60 7.77
CA ARG A 89 -6.46 -12.47 8.52
C ARG A 89 -6.63 -11.19 7.71
N GLY A 90 -6.92 -10.09 8.39
CA GLY A 90 -7.01 -8.76 7.80
C GLY A 90 -5.95 -7.80 8.37
N GLU A 91 -6.20 -6.51 8.21
CA GLU A 91 -5.37 -5.38 8.63
C GLU A 91 -4.01 -5.32 7.90
N SER A 92 -3.87 -4.33 7.00
CA SER A 92 -2.77 -4.32 6.03
C SER A 92 -1.38 -4.23 6.65
N LEU A 93 -1.19 -3.46 7.74
CA LEU A 93 0.10 -3.34 8.41
C LEU A 93 0.49 -4.64 9.14
N ASP A 94 -0.48 -5.32 9.74
CA ASP A 94 -0.26 -6.63 10.36
C ASP A 94 0.03 -7.68 9.30
N LEU A 95 -0.66 -7.63 8.16
CA LEU A 95 -0.43 -8.57 7.06
C LEU A 95 0.95 -8.44 6.43
N ILE A 96 1.49 -7.23 6.24
CA ILE A 96 2.85 -7.08 5.71
C ILE A 96 3.90 -7.62 6.69
N LYS A 97 3.73 -7.40 8.00
CA LYS A 97 4.58 -8.02 9.03
C LYS A 97 4.42 -9.54 9.05
N TYR A 98 3.19 -10.03 8.90
CA TYR A 98 2.92 -11.47 8.87
C TYR A 98 3.59 -12.15 7.68
N LEU A 99 3.50 -11.58 6.47
CA LEU A 99 4.17 -12.11 5.30
C LEU A 99 5.69 -12.10 5.48
N ASP A 100 6.23 -11.03 6.04
CA ASP A 100 7.67 -10.92 6.28
C ASP A 100 8.19 -11.97 7.25
N ALA A 101 7.46 -12.24 8.32
CA ALA A 101 7.86 -13.17 9.38
C ALA A 101 7.62 -14.65 9.07
N ASN A 102 6.59 -14.98 8.26
CA ASN A 102 6.14 -16.37 8.07
C ASN A 102 6.52 -16.98 6.72
N PHE A 103 7.04 -16.18 5.80
CA PHE A 103 7.48 -16.64 4.48
C PHE A 103 8.97 -16.34 4.29
N GLY A 104 9.64 -17.16 3.48
CA GLY A 104 11.08 -17.08 3.25
C GLY A 104 11.57 -15.78 2.61
N GLY A 105 12.88 -15.65 2.54
CA GLY A 105 13.58 -14.50 1.98
C GLY A 105 14.08 -13.51 3.03
N PRO A 106 14.85 -12.49 2.61
CA PRO A 106 15.38 -11.47 3.53
C PRO A 106 14.26 -10.74 4.26
N SER A 107 14.48 -10.44 5.55
CA SER A 107 13.55 -9.64 6.33
C SER A 107 13.50 -8.20 5.82
N LEU A 108 12.29 -7.67 5.72
CA LEU A 108 11.99 -6.27 5.44
C LEU A 108 11.71 -5.47 6.72
N TRP A 109 11.69 -6.16 7.88
CA TRP A 109 11.58 -5.55 9.19
C TRP A 109 12.98 -5.41 9.81
N PRO A 110 13.34 -4.25 10.39
CA PRO A 110 14.69 -4.01 10.88
C PRO A 110 15.02 -4.89 12.10
N GLU A 111 16.29 -5.24 12.24
CA GLU A 111 16.81 -5.92 13.46
C GLU A 111 17.38 -4.90 14.46
N ASP A 112 17.95 -3.81 13.98
CA ASP A 112 18.48 -2.74 14.81
C ASP A 112 17.40 -2.12 15.70
N PRO A 113 17.63 -2.02 17.04
CA PRO A 113 16.62 -1.53 17.97
C PRO A 113 16.13 -0.11 17.68
N ALA A 114 17.02 0.82 17.27
CA ALA A 114 16.66 2.19 16.99
C ALA A 114 15.80 2.29 15.71
N LYS A 115 16.14 1.51 14.67
CA LYS A 115 15.35 1.41 13.45
C LYS A 115 14.00 0.72 13.73
N LYS A 116 13.96 -0.25 14.61
CA LYS A 116 12.73 -0.95 15.03
C LYS A 116 11.74 -0.02 15.73
N GLU A 117 12.22 0.74 16.70
CA GLU A 117 11.41 1.74 17.41
C GLU A 117 10.85 2.78 16.44
N PHE A 118 11.69 3.29 15.55
CA PHE A 118 11.27 4.26 14.55
C PHE A 118 10.31 3.68 13.51
N ALA A 119 10.46 2.44 13.12
CA ALA A 119 9.51 1.75 12.24
C ALA A 119 8.11 1.65 12.88
N GLU A 120 8.02 1.34 14.16
CA GLU A 120 6.73 1.32 14.89
C GLU A 120 6.11 2.73 15.00
N GLU A 121 6.92 3.75 15.25
CA GLU A 121 6.48 5.15 15.22
C GLU A 121 5.87 5.51 13.86
N LEU A 122 6.58 5.21 12.77
CA LEU A 122 6.12 5.48 11.42
C LEU A 122 4.87 4.68 11.04
N PHE A 123 4.76 3.42 11.47
CA PHE A 123 3.54 2.63 11.27
C PHE A 123 2.34 3.27 11.98
N SER A 124 2.53 3.73 13.22
CA SER A 124 1.49 4.40 14.00
C SER A 124 1.05 5.73 13.38
N TYR A 125 1.95 6.42 12.68
CA TYR A 125 1.67 7.72 12.06
C TYR A 125 0.92 7.60 10.72
N THR A 126 0.86 6.43 10.08
CA THR A 126 0.27 6.27 8.73
C THR A 126 -1.14 6.80 8.60
N ASP A 127 -1.99 6.57 9.62
CA ASP A 127 -3.37 7.05 9.63
C ASP A 127 -3.46 8.57 9.78
N THR A 128 -2.63 9.14 10.64
CA THR A 128 -2.53 10.59 10.82
C THR A 128 -2.07 11.26 9.54
N PHE A 129 -1.01 10.74 8.91
CA PHE A 129 -0.51 11.20 7.62
C PHE A 129 -1.64 11.22 6.56
N SER A 130 -2.30 10.09 6.38
CA SER A 130 -3.35 9.96 5.37
C SER A 130 -4.53 10.91 5.63
N LYS A 131 -4.98 11.04 6.87
CA LYS A 131 -6.08 11.94 7.25
C LYS A 131 -5.71 13.41 7.03
N SER A 132 -4.49 13.80 7.41
CA SER A 132 -4.00 15.18 7.23
C SER A 132 -3.95 15.59 5.76
N VAL A 133 -3.49 14.69 4.89
CA VAL A 133 -3.45 14.97 3.44
C VAL A 133 -4.86 14.99 2.85
N VAL A 134 -5.71 14.03 3.20
CA VAL A 134 -7.09 13.94 2.68
C VAL A 134 -7.95 15.11 3.13
N SER A 135 -7.71 15.72 4.30
CA SER A 135 -8.45 16.92 4.73
C SER A 135 -8.25 18.09 3.76
N SER A 136 -7.06 18.24 3.19
CA SER A 136 -6.78 19.28 2.18
C SER A 136 -7.59 19.09 0.88
N PHE A 137 -7.96 17.84 0.55
CA PHE A 137 -8.78 17.57 -0.65
C PHE A 137 -10.19 18.12 -0.53
N LYS A 138 -10.68 18.30 0.69
CA LYS A 138 -11.99 18.89 1.00
C LYS A 138 -11.97 20.41 1.10
N GLY A 139 -10.82 21.05 0.83
CA GLY A 139 -10.65 22.49 0.98
C GLY A 139 -10.34 22.94 2.41
N GLU A 140 -10.07 22.00 3.31
CA GLU A 140 -9.72 22.23 4.69
C GLU A 140 -8.27 21.77 4.94
N GLY A 141 -7.44 22.61 5.60
CA GLY A 141 -6.17 22.13 6.12
C GLY A 141 -5.03 21.93 5.12
N ASP A 142 -4.86 22.81 4.14
CA ASP A 142 -3.68 22.78 3.24
C ASP A 142 -2.36 22.83 4.05
N ASP A 143 -2.32 23.58 5.16
CA ASP A 143 -1.19 23.61 6.09
C ASP A 143 -0.94 22.26 6.76
N GLN A 144 -2.00 21.48 7.02
CA GLN A 144 -1.88 20.14 7.62
C GLN A 144 -1.25 19.15 6.63
N ALA A 145 -1.60 19.25 5.35
CA ALA A 145 -0.97 18.44 4.31
C ALA A 145 0.52 18.79 4.16
N ALA A 146 0.86 20.08 4.13
CA ALA A 146 2.25 20.52 4.09
C ALA A 146 3.04 19.99 5.29
N THR A 147 2.51 20.15 6.50
CA THR A 147 3.11 19.63 7.75
C THR A 147 3.30 18.10 7.70
N ALA A 148 2.35 17.37 7.13
CA ALA A 148 2.45 15.92 7.00
C ALA A 148 3.58 15.51 6.04
N PHE A 149 3.77 16.23 4.93
CA PHE A 149 4.90 15.97 4.02
C PHE A 149 6.24 16.45 4.59
N ASP A 150 6.28 17.51 5.39
CA ASP A 150 7.48 17.92 6.13
C ASP A 150 7.89 16.87 7.16
N PHE A 151 6.93 16.22 7.81
CA PHE A 151 7.21 15.09 8.69
C PHE A 151 7.87 13.94 7.90
N ILE A 152 7.35 13.60 6.71
CA ILE A 152 7.94 12.56 5.85
C ILE A 152 9.37 12.92 5.44
N GLU A 153 9.63 14.18 5.03
CA GLU A 153 10.97 14.66 4.68
C GLU A 153 11.94 14.49 5.84
N ASN A 154 11.53 14.90 7.04
CA ASN A 154 12.34 14.77 8.26
C ASN A 154 12.56 13.29 8.62
N ALA A 155 11.55 12.45 8.49
CA ALA A 155 11.66 11.01 8.74
C ALA A 155 12.67 10.33 7.82
N LEU A 156 12.68 10.70 6.53
CA LEU A 156 13.65 10.23 5.54
C LEU A 156 15.08 10.73 5.79
N SER A 157 15.24 11.73 6.65
CA SER A 157 16.55 12.27 7.01
C SER A 157 17.16 11.64 8.26
N LYS A 158 16.44 10.75 8.96
CA LYS A 158 16.88 10.20 10.26
C LYS A 158 18.04 9.22 10.14
N PHE A 159 18.11 8.44 9.08
CA PHE A 159 19.21 7.51 8.80
C PHE A 159 19.87 7.88 7.47
N GLU A 160 21.21 7.93 7.47
CA GLU A 160 21.98 8.40 6.32
C GLU A 160 22.54 7.27 5.43
N ASP A 161 22.22 6.01 5.77
CA ASP A 161 22.72 4.82 5.09
C ASP A 161 21.89 4.38 3.87
N GLY A 162 21.06 5.27 3.35
CA GLY A 162 20.31 5.07 2.10
C GLY A 162 19.12 6.02 1.94
N PRO A 163 18.38 5.91 0.83
CA PRO A 163 17.32 6.84 0.48
C PRO A 163 15.94 6.51 1.09
N PHE A 164 15.85 5.42 1.84
CA PHE A 164 14.60 4.92 2.41
C PHE A 164 14.44 5.31 3.87
N PHE A 165 13.24 5.18 4.44
CA PHE A 165 12.94 5.59 5.81
C PHE A 165 13.89 5.03 6.87
N LEU A 166 14.34 3.79 6.69
CA LEU A 166 15.29 3.13 7.59
C LEU A 166 16.69 2.97 6.95
N GLY A 167 16.99 3.80 5.95
CA GLY A 167 18.17 3.70 5.12
C GLY A 167 18.01 2.70 3.99
N GLN A 168 17.71 1.45 4.29
CA GLN A 168 17.42 0.41 3.30
C GLN A 168 15.90 0.22 3.13
N PHE A 169 15.50 -0.28 1.95
CA PHE A 169 14.09 -0.58 1.65
C PHE A 169 13.49 -1.54 2.69
N SER A 170 12.31 -1.20 3.20
CA SER A 170 11.68 -1.89 4.32
C SER A 170 10.15 -1.89 4.22
N LEU A 171 9.48 -2.53 5.18
CA LEU A 171 8.02 -2.48 5.30
C LEU A 171 7.50 -1.05 5.54
N VAL A 172 8.32 -0.14 6.05
CA VAL A 172 7.92 1.26 6.24
C VAL A 172 7.71 1.94 4.90
N ASP A 173 8.60 1.73 3.93
CA ASP A 173 8.44 2.27 2.58
C ASP A 173 7.17 1.74 1.92
N ILE A 174 6.91 0.45 2.09
CA ILE A 174 5.68 -0.20 1.61
C ILE A 174 4.43 0.40 2.26
N ALA A 175 4.50 0.76 3.55
CA ALA A 175 3.37 1.33 4.27
C ALA A 175 2.91 2.69 3.71
N TYR A 176 3.85 3.51 3.24
CA TYR A 176 3.58 4.86 2.73
C TYR A 176 3.38 4.93 1.22
N ALA A 177 4.06 4.10 0.45
CA ALA A 177 4.08 4.16 -1.01
C ALA A 177 2.70 4.25 -1.68
N PRO A 178 1.69 3.43 -1.33
CA PRO A 178 0.38 3.48 -1.97
C PRO A 178 -0.36 4.82 -1.78
N PHE A 179 -0.11 5.49 -0.68
CA PHE A 179 -0.76 6.77 -0.35
C PHE A 179 -0.06 7.93 -1.04
N ILE A 180 1.27 8.00 -0.98
CA ILE A 180 2.05 9.01 -1.69
C ILE A 180 1.81 8.91 -3.21
N GLU A 181 1.74 7.69 -3.76
CA GLU A 181 1.39 7.45 -5.17
C GLU A 181 0.06 8.13 -5.56
N ARG A 182 -0.96 8.01 -4.70
CA ARG A 182 -2.30 8.55 -4.99
C ARG A 182 -2.41 10.03 -4.74
N PHE A 183 -1.75 10.51 -3.70
CA PHE A 183 -1.84 11.91 -3.29
C PHE A 183 -1.08 12.85 -4.25
N THR A 184 0.07 12.40 -4.73
CA THR A 184 0.93 13.19 -5.61
C THR A 184 0.21 13.74 -6.84
N PRO A 185 -0.38 12.93 -7.72
CA PRO A 185 -1.03 13.45 -8.93
C PRO A 185 -2.28 14.29 -8.61
N TYR A 186 -3.02 13.96 -7.56
CA TYR A 186 -4.20 14.73 -7.18
C TYR A 186 -3.82 16.13 -6.67
N LEU A 187 -2.84 16.23 -5.77
CA LEU A 187 -2.35 17.51 -5.25
C LEU A 187 -1.76 18.37 -6.36
N GLN A 188 -0.99 17.77 -7.25
CA GLN A 188 -0.40 18.49 -8.39
C GLN A 188 -1.44 19.02 -9.36
N GLU A 189 -2.42 18.21 -9.76
CA GLU A 189 -3.39 18.58 -10.80
C GLU A 189 -4.51 19.47 -10.26
N VAL A 190 -5.03 19.17 -9.07
CA VAL A 190 -6.22 19.83 -8.53
C VAL A 190 -5.88 21.02 -7.65
N LYS A 191 -4.77 20.94 -6.92
CA LYS A 191 -4.35 21.98 -5.98
C LYS A 191 -3.12 22.77 -6.44
N SER A 192 -2.45 22.36 -7.52
CA SER A 192 -1.17 22.94 -7.98
C SER A 192 -0.07 22.86 -6.91
N ILE A 193 -0.12 21.83 -6.07
CA ILE A 193 0.86 21.58 -5.00
C ILE A 193 1.84 20.53 -5.46
N ASP A 194 3.11 20.90 -5.57
CA ASP A 194 4.23 19.97 -5.72
C ASP A 194 4.70 19.53 -4.32
N ILE A 195 4.46 18.27 -3.98
CA ILE A 195 4.83 17.71 -2.67
C ILE A 195 6.34 17.62 -2.46
N THR A 196 7.14 17.69 -3.54
CA THR A 196 8.60 17.60 -3.49
C THR A 196 9.28 18.97 -3.36
N ALA A 197 8.54 20.06 -3.56
CA ALA A 197 9.06 21.40 -3.45
C ALA A 197 9.61 21.65 -2.03
N GLY A 198 10.93 21.91 -1.93
CA GLY A 198 11.62 22.04 -0.65
C GLY A 198 11.87 20.73 0.12
N ARG A 199 11.60 19.57 -0.50
CA ARG A 199 11.70 18.23 0.12
C ARG A 199 12.57 17.29 -0.73
N PRO A 200 13.89 17.49 -0.77
CA PRO A 200 14.80 16.72 -1.63
C PRO A 200 14.88 15.23 -1.24
N LYS A 201 14.73 14.87 0.04
CA LYS A 201 14.74 13.48 0.47
C LYS A 201 13.47 12.75 -0.02
N LEU A 202 12.32 13.39 0.06
CA LEU A 202 11.08 12.86 -0.49
C LEU A 202 11.16 12.68 -2.01
N ALA A 203 11.74 13.65 -2.74
CA ALA A 203 11.97 13.53 -4.18
C ALA A 203 12.85 12.32 -4.52
N THR A 204 13.98 12.16 -3.82
CA THR A 204 14.86 11.00 -3.97
C THR A 204 14.16 9.69 -3.63
N TRP A 205 13.40 9.66 -2.54
CA TRP A 205 12.63 8.47 -2.16
C TRP A 205 11.63 8.04 -3.25
N ILE A 206 10.91 9.00 -3.84
CA ILE A 206 9.97 8.73 -4.94
C ILE A 206 10.71 8.16 -6.15
N GLU A 207 11.87 8.70 -6.51
CA GLU A 207 12.71 8.18 -7.60
C GLU A 207 13.16 6.74 -7.35
N GLU A 208 13.62 6.44 -6.13
CA GLU A 208 14.08 5.10 -5.76
C GLU A 208 12.92 4.09 -5.69
N MET A 209 11.76 4.51 -5.17
CA MET A 209 10.56 3.68 -5.20
C MET A 209 10.14 3.33 -6.63
N ASN A 210 10.28 4.26 -7.57
CA ASN A 210 9.97 4.03 -8.99
C ASN A 210 10.93 3.06 -9.70
N LYS A 211 12.06 2.72 -9.09
CA LYS A 211 12.98 1.68 -9.57
C LYS A 211 12.65 0.28 -9.01
N ASN A 212 11.75 0.20 -8.02
CA ASN A 212 11.37 -1.06 -7.40
C ASN A 212 10.27 -1.75 -8.23
N GLU A 213 10.62 -2.82 -8.93
CA GLU A 213 9.68 -3.55 -9.80
C GLU A 213 8.49 -4.13 -9.04
N ALA A 214 8.68 -4.59 -7.80
CA ALA A 214 7.59 -5.10 -6.98
C ALA A 214 6.51 -4.05 -6.70
N TYR A 215 6.92 -2.80 -6.55
CA TYR A 215 6.03 -1.66 -6.41
C TYR A 215 5.43 -1.21 -7.75
N THR A 216 6.28 -1.02 -8.78
CA THR A 216 5.83 -0.44 -10.05
C THR A 216 4.81 -1.31 -10.78
N GLN A 217 4.87 -2.63 -10.61
CA GLN A 217 3.85 -3.57 -11.13
C GLN A 217 2.47 -3.40 -10.48
N THR A 218 2.39 -2.78 -9.31
CA THR A 218 1.13 -2.54 -8.58
C THR A 218 0.55 -1.16 -8.80
N ARG A 219 1.30 -0.27 -9.46
CA ARG A 219 0.90 1.13 -9.69
C ARG A 219 -0.29 1.25 -10.62
N ARG A 220 -1.06 2.30 -10.40
CA ARG A 220 -2.17 2.68 -11.27
C ARG A 220 -1.82 3.86 -12.15
N ASP A 221 -2.60 4.03 -13.22
CA ASP A 221 -2.52 5.24 -14.04
C ASP A 221 -2.84 6.48 -13.20
N PRO A 222 -1.96 7.50 -13.18
CA PRO A 222 -2.16 8.72 -12.41
C PRO A 222 -3.47 9.46 -12.78
N LYS A 223 -3.87 9.44 -14.05
CA LYS A 223 -5.12 10.07 -14.51
C LYS A 223 -6.35 9.37 -13.93
N GLU A 224 -6.35 8.04 -13.91
CA GLU A 224 -7.43 7.27 -13.29
C GLU A 224 -7.53 7.55 -11.78
N LEU A 225 -6.39 7.70 -11.11
CA LEU A 225 -6.35 8.06 -9.69
C LEU A 225 -6.96 9.43 -9.43
N VAL A 226 -6.58 10.44 -10.22
CA VAL A 226 -7.13 11.79 -10.10
C VAL A 226 -8.64 11.80 -10.33
N GLU A 227 -9.11 11.17 -11.40
CA GLU A 227 -10.55 11.10 -11.70
C GLU A 227 -11.35 10.36 -10.62
N SER A 228 -10.78 9.29 -10.06
CA SER A 228 -11.39 8.56 -8.95
C SER A 228 -11.54 9.42 -7.70
N TYR A 229 -10.51 10.21 -7.38
CA TYR A 229 -10.55 11.13 -6.25
C TYR A 229 -11.44 12.35 -6.48
N LYS A 230 -11.43 12.93 -7.68
CA LYS A 230 -12.39 13.99 -8.04
C LYS A 230 -13.84 13.54 -7.83
N LYS A 231 -14.21 12.34 -8.30
CA LYS A 231 -15.55 11.78 -8.08
C LYS A 231 -15.86 11.57 -6.61
N ARG A 232 -14.90 11.03 -5.84
CA ARG A 232 -15.07 10.75 -4.42
C ARG A 232 -15.28 12.01 -3.59
N PHE A 233 -14.55 13.08 -3.88
CA PHE A 233 -14.58 14.32 -3.08
C PHE A 233 -15.57 15.35 -3.62
N ALA A 234 -15.94 15.35 -4.92
CA ALA A 234 -17.02 16.18 -5.43
C ALA A 234 -18.39 15.84 -4.83
N ALA A 235 -18.62 14.61 -4.41
CA ALA A 235 -19.88 14.19 -3.77
C ALA A 235 -19.97 14.59 -2.28
N GLN A 236 -18.97 15.30 -1.73
CA GLN A 236 -18.90 15.70 -0.32
C GLN A 236 -18.95 17.24 -0.11
N VAL A 237 -19.17 17.99 -1.20
CA VAL A 237 -19.38 19.46 -1.19
C VAL A 237 -20.86 19.81 -1.30
#